data_329443d88771fa6c3093c68eacffd550
#
_entry.id   329443d88771fa6c3093c68eacffd550
#
_cell.length_a   1.000
_cell.length_b   1.000
_cell.length_c   1.000
_cell.angle_alpha   90.00
_cell.angle_beta   90.00
_cell.angle_gamma   90.00
#
_symmetry.space_group_name_H-M   'P 1'
#
loop_
_entity.id
_entity.type
_entity.pdbx_description
1 polymer ?
#
loop_
_entity_poly.entity_id
_entity_poly.type
_entity_poly.pdbx_seq_one_letter_code
_entity_poly.pdbx_strand_id
1 'polypeptide(L)' 'MAWIKVRDGYVDVDSIIYISRSTYVFDGKYRLIFDLSSGATAVYDEYDTKEECEAAIEKMVEDNILYT' A
#
# COMPACT_ATOMS: atom_id res chain seq x y z
N MET A 1 3.38 8.52 16.56
CA MET A 1 3.34 8.88 15.13
C MET A 1 4.34 8.00 14.38
N ALA A 2 3.88 7.27 13.38
CA ALA A 2 4.72 6.36 12.62
C ALA A 2 4.69 6.71 11.13
N TRP A 3 5.81 6.52 10.47
CA TRP A 3 5.92 6.76 9.04
C TRP A 3 6.24 5.46 8.33
N ILE A 4 5.66 5.27 7.15
CA ILE A 4 5.95 4.12 6.31
C ILE A 4 6.53 4.64 4.98
N LYS A 5 7.58 3.97 4.52
CA LYS A 5 8.20 4.33 3.26
C LYS A 5 7.35 3.83 2.09
N VAL A 6 7.11 4.72 1.14
CA VAL A 6 6.45 4.39 -0.12
C VAL A 6 7.42 4.70 -1.27
N ARG A 7 7.01 4.46 -2.51
CA ARG A 7 7.92 4.64 -3.63
C ARG A 7 8.42 6.08 -3.78
N ASP A 8 7.56 7.04 -3.51
CA ASP A 8 7.88 8.45 -3.71
C ASP A 8 8.23 9.21 -2.43
N GLY A 9 8.32 8.52 -1.30
CA GLY A 9 8.62 9.20 -0.05
C GLY A 9 8.09 8.45 1.16
N TYR A 10 7.52 9.18 2.11
CA TYR A 10 7.00 8.61 3.36
C TYR A 10 5.58 9.08 3.60
N VAL A 11 4.78 8.22 4.20
CA VAL A 11 3.39 8.51 4.52
C VAL A 11 3.17 8.27 6.01
N ASP A 12 2.43 9.19 6.64
CA ASP A 12 2.01 9.02 8.03
C ASP A 12 1.00 7.87 8.08
N VAL A 13 1.30 6.85 8.86
CA VAL A 13 0.46 5.67 8.98
C VAL A 13 -0.97 6.04 9.39
N ASP A 14 -1.11 7.05 10.25
CA ASP A 14 -2.42 7.47 10.74
C ASP A 14 -3.29 8.11 9.65
N SER A 15 -2.71 8.52 8.54
CA SER A 15 -3.47 9.12 7.44
C SER A 15 -3.96 8.08 6.43
N ILE A 16 -3.56 6.83 6.57
CA ILE A 16 -3.97 5.76 5.65
C ILE A 16 -5.34 5.25 6.06
N ILE A 17 -6.32 5.37 5.17
CA ILE A 17 -7.69 4.94 5.46
C ILE A 17 -8.11 3.71 4.69
N TYR A 18 -7.34 3.33 3.67
CA TYR A 18 -7.70 2.18 2.84
C TYR A 18 -6.47 1.66 2.12
N ILE A 19 -6.37 0.34 2.02
CA ILE A 19 -5.30 -0.32 1.27
C ILE A 19 -5.97 -1.09 0.15
N SER A 20 -5.51 -0.89 -1.07
CA SER A 20 -6.08 -1.56 -2.22
C SER A 20 -5.00 -2.10 -3.13
N ARG A 21 -5.43 -2.96 -4.04
CA ARG A 21 -4.61 -3.52 -5.09
C ARG A 21 -5.10 -2.97 -6.42
N SER A 22 -4.18 -2.54 -7.25
CA SER A 22 -4.49 -2.06 -8.59
C SER A 22 -3.64 -2.80 -9.61
N THR A 23 -4.23 -3.10 -10.75
CA THR A 23 -3.53 -3.76 -11.84
C THR A 23 -3.45 -2.82 -13.03
N TYR A 24 -2.26 -2.66 -13.58
CA TYR A 24 -2.08 -1.89 -14.81
C TYR A 24 -2.17 -2.82 -16.00
N VAL A 25 -3.03 -2.47 -16.94
CA VAL A 25 -3.27 -3.29 -18.12
C VAL A 25 -2.01 -3.40 -19.01
N PHE A 26 -1.23 -2.33 -19.06
CA PHE A 26 -0.09 -2.25 -19.97
C PHE A 26 1.11 -3.07 -19.52
N ASP A 27 1.38 -3.16 -18.23
CA ASP A 27 2.55 -3.88 -17.75
C ASP A 27 2.22 -5.13 -16.95
N GLY A 28 0.94 -5.36 -16.65
CA GLY A 28 0.50 -6.54 -15.93
C GLY A 28 0.95 -6.60 -14.48
N LYS A 29 1.50 -5.52 -13.97
CA LYS A 29 1.98 -5.50 -12.60
C LYS A 29 0.90 -5.07 -11.63
N TYR A 30 1.03 -5.56 -10.41
CA TYR A 30 0.09 -5.24 -9.34
C TYR A 30 0.73 -4.22 -8.42
N ARG A 31 -0.02 -3.18 -8.08
CA ARG A 31 0.44 -2.14 -7.19
C ARG A 31 -0.36 -2.14 -5.91
N LEU A 32 0.35 -2.03 -4.81
CA LEU A 32 -0.27 -1.84 -3.51
C LEU A 32 -0.40 -0.34 -3.26
N ILE A 33 -1.63 0.12 -3.09
CA ILE A 33 -1.93 1.54 -3.03
C ILE A 33 -2.59 1.87 -1.69
N PHE A 34 -2.14 2.96 -1.09
CA PHE A 34 -2.75 3.53 0.10
C PHE A 34 -3.63 4.71 -0.30
N ASP A 35 -4.87 4.70 0.16
CA ASP A 35 -5.74 5.87 0.08
C ASP A 35 -5.61 6.67 1.37
N LEU A 36 -5.37 7.95 1.24
CA LEU A 36 -5.09 8.81 2.38
C LEU A 36 -6.31 9.65 2.73
N SER A 37 -6.39 10.05 3.99
CA SER A 37 -7.50 10.85 4.49
C SER A 37 -7.63 12.21 3.79
N SER A 38 -6.55 12.69 3.19
CA SER A 38 -6.56 13.93 2.41
C SER A 38 -7.20 13.79 1.04
N GLY A 39 -7.51 12.55 0.63
CA GLY A 39 -8.01 12.28 -0.73
C GLY A 39 -6.91 11.91 -1.71
N ALA A 40 -5.66 12.00 -1.32
CA ALA A 40 -4.53 11.60 -2.15
C ALA A 40 -4.31 10.10 -2.08
N THR A 41 -3.52 9.57 -2.99
CA THR A 41 -3.10 8.17 -2.99
C THR A 41 -1.59 8.08 -3.01
N ALA A 42 -1.07 6.96 -2.50
CA ALA A 42 0.36 6.69 -2.52
C ALA A 42 0.60 5.24 -2.92
N VAL A 43 1.57 5.01 -3.79
CA VAL A 43 1.95 3.66 -4.20
C VAL A 43 3.03 3.16 -3.26
N TYR A 44 2.72 2.09 -2.53
CA TYR A 44 3.69 1.49 -1.63
C TYR A 44 4.76 0.71 -2.38
N ASP A 45 4.34 -0.20 -3.25
CA ASP A 45 5.27 -1.02 -4.04
C ASP A 45 4.54 -1.69 -5.20
N GLU A 46 5.33 -2.32 -6.09
CA GLU A 46 4.82 -3.07 -7.22
C GLU A 46 5.22 -4.53 -7.10
N TYR A 47 4.35 -5.42 -7.58
CA TYR A 47 4.56 -6.86 -7.52
C TYR A 47 4.24 -7.49 -8.88
N ASP A 48 4.91 -8.58 -9.19
CA ASP A 48 4.70 -9.27 -10.47
C ASP A 48 3.47 -10.15 -10.47
N THR A 49 3.01 -10.58 -9.30
CA THR A 49 1.83 -11.44 -9.19
C THR A 49 0.85 -10.89 -8.19
N LYS A 50 -0.42 -11.26 -8.37
CA LYS A 50 -1.50 -10.92 -7.46
C LYS A 50 -1.23 -11.48 -6.05
N GLU A 51 -0.73 -12.70 -5.99
CA GLU A 51 -0.45 -13.39 -4.74
C GLU A 51 0.61 -12.67 -3.92
N GLU A 52 1.64 -12.18 -4.58
CA GLU A 52 2.68 -11.41 -3.89
C GLU A 52 2.12 -10.11 -3.30
N CYS A 53 1.27 -9.43 -4.05
CA CYS A 53 0.64 -8.21 -3.59
C CYS A 53 -0.26 -8.47 -2.39
N GLU A 54 -1.08 -9.50 -2.46
CA GLU A 54 -1.97 -9.88 -1.37
C GLU A 54 -1.18 -10.29 -0.12
N ALA A 55 -0.09 -11.03 -0.30
CA ALA A 55 0.77 -11.42 0.82
C ALA A 55 1.37 -10.20 1.52
N ALA A 56 1.75 -9.19 0.75
CA ALA A 56 2.30 -7.96 1.32
C ALA A 56 1.25 -7.22 2.14
N ILE A 57 0.01 -7.17 1.67
CA ILE A 57 -1.09 -6.53 2.40
C ILE A 57 -1.34 -7.27 3.72
N GLU A 58 -1.41 -8.60 3.66
CA GLU A 58 -1.63 -9.42 4.85
C GLU A 58 -0.53 -9.23 5.88
N LYS A 59 0.72 -9.17 5.42
CA LYS A 59 1.85 -8.96 6.31
C LYS A 59 1.77 -7.61 7.02
N MET A 60 1.34 -6.57 6.33
CA MET A 60 1.16 -5.26 6.94
C MET A 60 0.12 -5.29 8.04
N VAL A 61 -0.98 -5.97 7.81
CA VAL A 61 -2.04 -6.10 8.81
C VAL A 61 -1.56 -6.92 10.00
N GLU A 62 -0.87 -8.04 9.74
CA GLU A 62 -0.34 -8.91 10.80
C GLU A 62 0.70 -8.21 11.67
N ASP A 63 1.55 -7.39 11.06
CA ASP A 63 2.58 -6.67 11.78
C ASP A 63 2.04 -5.45 12.52
N ASN A 64 0.73 -5.21 12.43
CA ASN A 64 0.05 -4.08 13.07
C ASN A 64 0.60 -2.72 12.62
N ILE A 65 1.16 -2.65 11.43
CA ILE A 65 1.71 -1.39 10.91
C ILE A 65 0.58 -0.38 10.73
N LEU A 66 -0.58 -0.83 10.27
CA LEU A 66 -1.74 0.01 10.00
C LEU A 66 -2.86 -0.19 11.01
N TYR A 67 -2.65 -1.07 11.98
CA TYR A 67 -3.68 -1.42 12.93
C TYR A 67 -3.30 -0.93 14.31
N THR A 68 -4.04 -0.02 14.82
CA THR A 68 -3.78 0.54 16.15
C THR A 68 -5.02 0.50 17.00
#